data_7b75826c6654cfd45600725b4a6ee0a8
#
_entry.id   7b75826c6654cfd45600725b4a6ee0a8
#
_cell.length_a   1.000
_cell.length_b   1.000
_cell.length_c   1.000
_cell.angle_alpha   90.00
_cell.angle_beta   90.00
_cell.angle_gamma   90.00
#
_symmetry.space_group_name_H-M   'P 1'
#
loop_
_entity.id
_entity.type
_entity.pdbx_description
1 polymer ?
#
loop_
_entity_poly.entity_id
_entity_poly.type
_entity_poly.pdbx_seq_one_letter_code
_entity_poly.pdbx_strand_id
1 'polypeptide(L)'
;MVLSLEQIIQICNAKSVIGENLVNTINLKETQIHHLLYDSRRLNFTDNTIFFAFKTADNDGHKYIKELYNKGIRFFICQQIPDSNKFPNAVFLLVNNTLDALQQIAKYKRENFKKEVVAITGSNGKTIIKEWVVQLAQEDKK
;
A
#
# COMPACT_ATOMS: atom_id res chain seq x y z
N MET A 1 -8.07 2.73 1.04
CA MET A 1 -7.41 3.67 0.10
C MET A 1 -7.73 3.17 -1.29
N VAL A 2 -8.06 4.01 -2.27
CA VAL A 2 -8.29 3.53 -3.62
C VAL A 2 -7.32 4.25 -4.56
N LEU A 3 -6.43 3.49 -5.19
CA LEU A 3 -5.54 3.92 -6.28
C LEU A 3 -5.50 2.81 -7.31
N SER A 4 -5.47 3.16 -8.59
CA SER A 4 -5.21 2.15 -9.62
C SER A 4 -3.75 1.67 -9.56
N LEU A 5 -3.53 0.46 -10.04
CA LEU A 5 -2.17 -0.09 -10.08
C LEU A 5 -1.25 0.76 -10.97
N GLU A 6 -1.79 1.32 -12.07
CA GLU A 6 -1.07 2.27 -12.93
C GLU A 6 -0.66 3.54 -12.16
N GLN A 7 -1.56 4.11 -11.34
CA GLN A 7 -1.22 5.27 -10.50
C GLN A 7 -0.10 4.94 -9.51
N ILE A 8 -0.13 3.77 -8.90
CA ILE A 8 0.93 3.33 -7.98
C ILE A 8 2.28 3.20 -8.72
N ILE A 9 2.27 2.62 -9.92
CA ILE A 9 3.47 2.52 -10.77
C ILE A 9 4.06 3.90 -11.05
N GLN A 10 3.21 4.86 -11.45
CA GLN A 10 3.64 6.23 -11.75
C GLN A 10 4.16 6.97 -10.52
N ILE A 11 3.41 6.92 -9.40
CA ILE A 11 3.79 7.59 -8.14
C ILE A 11 5.14 7.08 -7.63
N CYS A 12 5.37 5.76 -7.68
CA CYS A 12 6.58 5.14 -7.16
C CYS A 12 7.72 5.06 -8.20
N ASN A 13 7.49 5.51 -9.43
CA ASN A 13 8.40 5.30 -10.57
C ASN A 13 8.88 3.85 -10.65
N ALA A 14 7.92 2.93 -10.51
CA ALA A 14 8.20 1.50 -10.42
C ALA A 14 8.27 0.85 -11.80
N LYS A 15 9.13 -0.16 -11.94
CA LYS A 15 9.11 -1.07 -13.09
C LYS A 15 8.20 -2.24 -12.78
N SER A 16 7.15 -2.45 -13.59
CA SER A 16 6.24 -3.58 -13.41
C SER A 16 6.76 -4.84 -14.09
N VAL A 17 6.65 -5.97 -13.38
CA VAL A 17 6.82 -7.32 -13.94
C VAL A 17 5.55 -8.10 -13.65
N ILE A 18 4.91 -8.57 -14.72
CA ILE A 18 3.60 -9.20 -14.69
C ILE A 18 3.79 -10.70 -14.91
N GLY A 19 3.18 -11.51 -14.06
CA GLY A 19 3.19 -12.97 -14.20
C GLY A 19 2.50 -13.41 -15.51
N GLU A 20 2.96 -14.51 -16.09
CA GLU A 20 2.58 -14.95 -17.43
C GLU A 20 1.07 -15.10 -17.65
N ASN A 21 0.33 -15.56 -16.63
CA ASN A 21 -1.12 -15.73 -16.72
C ASN A 21 -1.89 -14.40 -16.73
N LEU A 22 -1.26 -13.28 -16.34
CA LEU A 22 -1.88 -11.97 -16.23
C LEU A 22 -1.52 -11.03 -17.38
N VAL A 23 -0.51 -11.35 -18.19
CA VAL A 23 0.02 -10.45 -19.24
C VAL A 23 -1.08 -9.97 -20.20
N ASN A 24 -2.01 -10.84 -20.57
CA ASN A 24 -3.08 -10.51 -21.52
C ASN A 24 -4.44 -10.20 -20.86
N THR A 25 -4.53 -10.29 -19.52
CA THR A 25 -5.82 -10.18 -18.81
C THR A 25 -5.88 -9.03 -17.83
N ILE A 26 -4.73 -8.58 -17.29
CA ILE A 26 -4.73 -7.50 -16.31
C ILE A 26 -4.83 -6.13 -16.99
N ASN A 27 -5.79 -5.32 -16.54
CA ASN A 27 -5.87 -3.91 -16.88
C ASN A 27 -5.35 -3.07 -15.71
N LEU A 28 -4.13 -2.53 -15.84
CA LEU A 28 -3.47 -1.75 -14.79
C LEU A 28 -4.25 -0.49 -14.39
N LYS A 29 -5.03 0.10 -15.32
CA LYS A 29 -5.85 1.29 -15.06
C LYS A 29 -7.10 0.97 -14.24
N GLU A 30 -7.69 -0.18 -14.49
CA GLU A 30 -8.93 -0.62 -13.84
C GLU A 30 -8.68 -1.41 -12.56
N THR A 31 -7.50 -2.02 -12.44
CA THR A 31 -7.11 -2.76 -11.23
C THR A 31 -6.91 -1.80 -10.07
N GLN A 32 -7.86 -1.79 -9.13
CA GLN A 32 -7.85 -0.91 -7.96
C GLN A 32 -7.17 -1.59 -6.77
N ILE A 33 -6.31 -0.86 -6.07
CA ILE A 33 -5.69 -1.30 -4.82
C ILE A 33 -6.38 -0.58 -3.65
N HIS A 34 -6.95 -1.36 -2.74
CA HIS A 34 -7.70 -0.84 -1.59
C HIS A 34 -6.89 -0.91 -0.30
N HIS A 35 -6.03 -1.91 -0.16
CA HIS A 35 -5.32 -2.22 1.07
C HIS A 35 -3.82 -2.23 0.85
N LEU A 36 -3.08 -1.61 1.79
CA LEU A 36 -1.62 -1.67 1.86
C LEU A 36 -1.22 -2.60 3.00
N LEU A 37 -0.44 -3.62 2.68
CA LEU A 37 0.08 -4.57 3.65
C LEU A 37 1.60 -4.40 3.77
N TYR A 38 2.11 -4.16 4.97
CA TYR A 38 3.54 -4.04 5.28
C TYR A 38 4.02 -5.00 6.39
N ASP A 39 3.08 -5.66 7.06
CA ASP A 39 3.35 -6.71 8.04
C ASP A 39 2.53 -7.96 7.68
N SER A 40 3.21 -9.04 7.28
CA SER A 40 2.57 -10.29 6.83
C SER A 40 1.64 -10.93 7.87
N ARG A 41 1.85 -10.61 9.17
CA ARG A 41 1.02 -11.09 10.28
C ARG A 41 -0.34 -10.38 10.36
N ARG A 42 -0.47 -9.21 9.74
CA ARG A 42 -1.69 -8.38 9.75
C ARG A 42 -2.52 -8.51 8.47
N LEU A 43 -2.47 -9.68 7.85
CA LEU A 43 -3.25 -9.96 6.66
C LEU A 43 -4.73 -10.14 7.03
N ASN A 44 -5.57 -9.15 6.71
CA ASN A 44 -7.01 -9.18 6.92
C ASN A 44 -7.79 -9.39 5.61
N PHE A 45 -7.25 -8.90 4.50
CA PHE A 45 -7.86 -8.96 3.17
C PHE A 45 -6.81 -9.40 2.16
N THR A 46 -7.19 -10.26 1.23
CA THR A 46 -6.32 -10.73 0.13
C THR A 46 -6.58 -9.95 -1.15
N ASP A 47 -7.85 -9.71 -1.44
CA ASP A 47 -8.26 -9.04 -2.68
C ASP A 47 -7.87 -7.56 -2.66
N ASN A 48 -7.38 -7.09 -3.79
CA ASN A 48 -6.99 -5.69 -3.97
C ASN A 48 -5.98 -5.18 -2.92
N THR A 49 -5.19 -6.10 -2.37
CA THR A 49 -4.12 -5.82 -1.39
C THR A 49 -2.77 -5.86 -2.06
N ILE A 50 -1.96 -4.82 -1.84
CA ILE A 50 -0.56 -4.76 -2.26
C ILE A 50 0.37 -4.89 -1.06
N PHE A 51 1.32 -5.81 -1.12
CA PHE A 51 2.31 -6.04 -0.08
C PHE A 51 3.61 -5.30 -0.35
N PHE A 52 4.13 -4.62 0.66
CA PHE A 52 5.43 -3.95 0.64
C PHE A 52 6.49 -4.85 1.28
N ALA A 53 7.39 -5.38 0.48
CA ALA A 53 8.49 -6.22 0.95
C ALA A 53 9.62 -5.33 1.48
N PHE A 54 9.46 -4.77 2.69
CA PHE A 54 10.50 -3.95 3.32
C PHE A 54 11.75 -4.75 3.63
N LYS A 55 12.90 -4.14 3.37
CA LYS A 55 14.19 -4.65 3.80
C LYS A 55 14.79 -3.70 4.84
N THR A 56 15.07 -4.22 6.01
CA THR A 56 15.74 -3.54 7.12
C THR A 56 17.03 -4.28 7.46
N ALA A 57 17.82 -3.78 8.42
CA ALA A 57 19.03 -4.46 8.87
C ALA A 57 18.74 -5.87 9.42
N ASP A 58 17.62 -6.02 10.14
CA ASP A 58 17.31 -7.25 10.88
C ASP A 58 16.25 -8.13 10.18
N ASN A 59 15.57 -7.62 9.15
CA ASN A 59 14.48 -8.35 8.52
C ASN A 59 14.36 -8.04 7.04
N ASP A 60 14.17 -9.08 6.22
CA ASP A 60 13.90 -8.96 4.80
C ASP A 60 12.48 -9.46 4.48
N GLY A 61 11.61 -8.52 4.10
CA GLY A 61 10.22 -8.78 3.75
C GLY A 61 10.04 -9.66 2.51
N HIS A 62 11.05 -9.74 1.64
CA HIS A 62 10.98 -10.57 0.43
C HIS A 62 10.77 -12.06 0.75
N LYS A 63 11.24 -12.55 1.89
CA LYS A 63 11.03 -13.94 2.35
C LYS A 63 9.57 -14.32 2.53
N TYR A 64 8.68 -13.33 2.75
CA TYR A 64 7.25 -13.55 2.96
C TYR A 64 6.44 -13.57 1.65
N ILE A 65 7.03 -13.21 0.50
CA ILE A 65 6.32 -13.13 -0.79
C ILE A 65 5.67 -14.46 -1.14
N LYS A 66 6.39 -15.58 -1.03
CA LYS A 66 5.87 -16.91 -1.35
C LYS A 66 4.68 -17.29 -0.46
N GLU A 67 4.80 -17.05 0.84
CA GLU A 67 3.73 -17.33 1.79
C GLU A 67 2.48 -16.50 1.49
N LEU A 68 2.64 -15.19 1.28
CA LEU A 68 1.55 -14.28 0.98
C LEU A 68 0.89 -14.57 -0.38
N TYR A 69 1.68 -14.95 -1.39
CA TYR A 69 1.15 -15.41 -2.67
C TYR A 69 0.26 -16.64 -2.51
N ASN A 70 0.68 -17.62 -1.71
CA ASN A 70 -0.11 -18.82 -1.42
C ASN A 70 -1.41 -18.49 -0.64
N LYS A 71 -1.38 -17.42 0.16
CA LYS A 71 -2.56 -16.89 0.87
C LYS A 71 -3.50 -16.04 -0.01
N GLY A 72 -3.15 -15.80 -1.29
CA GLY A 72 -4.00 -15.08 -2.24
C GLY A 72 -3.55 -13.67 -2.59
N ILE A 73 -2.48 -13.12 -2.01
CA ILE A 73 -1.93 -11.83 -2.44
C ILE A 73 -1.36 -11.95 -3.86
N ARG A 74 -1.65 -10.95 -4.69
CA ARG A 74 -1.24 -10.92 -6.10
C ARG A 74 -0.37 -9.71 -6.46
N PHE A 75 -0.33 -8.69 -5.63
CA PHE A 75 0.38 -7.44 -5.89
C PHE A 75 1.48 -7.24 -4.86
N PHE A 76 2.70 -6.97 -5.33
CA PHE A 76 3.89 -6.85 -4.49
C PHE A 76 4.72 -5.64 -4.91
N ILE A 77 5.18 -4.84 -3.94
CA ILE A 77 6.22 -3.82 -4.13
C ILE A 77 7.49 -4.35 -3.49
N CYS A 78 8.57 -4.43 -4.24
CA CYS A 78 9.81 -5.06 -3.82
C CYS A 78 11.05 -4.37 -4.43
N GLN A 79 12.22 -4.60 -3.81
CA GLN A 79 13.52 -4.13 -4.31
C GLN A 79 14.23 -5.19 -5.18
N GLN A 80 13.77 -6.44 -5.07
CA GLN A 80 14.27 -7.55 -5.86
C GLN A 80 13.08 -8.40 -6.29
N ILE A 81 13.01 -8.71 -7.58
CA ILE A 81 11.96 -9.58 -8.11
C ILE A 81 12.39 -11.03 -7.87
N PRO A 82 11.55 -11.84 -7.22
CA PRO A 82 11.79 -13.28 -7.15
C PRO A 82 11.66 -13.90 -8.55
N ASP A 83 12.04 -15.17 -8.69
CA ASP A 83 11.83 -15.93 -9.93
C ASP A 83 10.34 -15.87 -10.33
N SER A 84 10.02 -15.04 -11.33
CA SER A 84 8.65 -14.73 -11.75
C SER A 84 7.88 -15.97 -12.24
N ASN A 85 8.58 -16.99 -12.75
CA ASN A 85 7.98 -18.23 -13.22
C ASN A 85 7.25 -18.99 -12.09
N LYS A 86 7.65 -18.73 -10.84
CA LYS A 86 7.00 -19.32 -9.66
C LYS A 86 5.73 -18.59 -9.22
N PHE A 87 5.43 -17.44 -9.84
CA PHE A 87 4.33 -16.57 -9.45
C PHE A 87 3.51 -16.11 -10.68
N PRO A 88 2.97 -17.03 -11.47
CA PRO A 88 2.34 -16.73 -12.76
C PRO A 88 1.11 -15.81 -12.65
N ASN A 89 0.50 -15.70 -11.46
CA ASN A 89 -0.66 -14.85 -11.18
C ASN A 89 -0.29 -13.63 -10.29
N ALA A 90 0.95 -13.18 -10.30
CA ALA A 90 1.37 -12.02 -9.51
C ALA A 90 1.83 -10.85 -10.37
N VAL A 91 1.73 -9.65 -9.82
CA VAL A 91 2.34 -8.43 -10.35
C VAL A 91 3.35 -7.92 -9.34
N PHE A 92 4.58 -7.75 -9.78
CA PHE A 92 5.66 -7.18 -9.01
C PHE A 92 5.96 -5.76 -9.49
N LEU A 93 6.01 -4.83 -8.57
CA LEU A 93 6.47 -3.46 -8.77
C LEU A 93 7.85 -3.32 -8.19
N LEU A 94 8.86 -3.29 -9.06
CA LEU A 94 10.26 -3.11 -8.68
C LEU A 94 10.52 -1.63 -8.42
N VAL A 95 11.02 -1.33 -7.24
CA VAL A 95 11.40 0.01 -6.79
C VAL A 95 12.81 -0.01 -6.19
N ASN A 96 13.48 1.15 -6.17
CA ASN A 96 14.80 1.27 -5.56
C ASN A 96 14.75 1.12 -4.03
N ASN A 97 13.68 1.66 -3.41
CA ASN A 97 13.45 1.58 -1.97
C ASN A 97 11.95 1.46 -1.68
N THR A 98 11.56 0.41 -0.98
CA THR A 98 10.15 0.13 -0.67
C THR A 98 9.58 1.10 0.36
N LEU A 99 10.39 1.64 1.27
CA LEU A 99 9.95 2.65 2.23
C LEU A 99 9.67 3.98 1.54
N ASP A 100 10.56 4.41 0.64
CA ASP A 100 10.38 5.63 -0.16
C ASP A 100 9.11 5.51 -1.02
N ALA A 101 8.87 4.35 -1.61
CA ALA A 101 7.65 4.10 -2.39
C ALA A 101 6.38 4.28 -1.53
N LEU A 102 6.37 3.76 -0.31
CA LEU A 102 5.25 3.97 0.63
C LEU A 102 5.08 5.45 0.99
N GLN A 103 6.19 6.16 1.24
CA GLN A 103 6.16 7.59 1.56
C GLN A 103 5.65 8.42 0.38
N GLN A 104 6.03 8.10 -0.86
CA GLN A 104 5.53 8.77 -2.07
C GLN A 104 4.02 8.58 -2.23
N ILE A 105 3.49 7.39 -1.98
CA ILE A 105 2.05 7.13 -1.98
C ILE A 105 1.35 7.94 -0.89
N ALA A 106 1.91 8.00 0.31
CA ALA A 106 1.37 8.79 1.41
C ALA A 106 1.37 10.29 1.09
N LYS A 107 2.46 10.81 0.52
CA LYS A 107 2.58 12.19 0.05
C LYS A 107 1.53 12.51 -1.01
N TYR A 108 1.41 11.67 -2.05
CA TYR A 108 0.40 11.83 -3.09
C TYR A 108 -1.02 11.90 -2.51
N LYS A 109 -1.33 11.02 -1.58
CA LYS A 109 -2.64 11.01 -0.90
C LYS A 109 -2.86 12.28 -0.08
N ARG A 110 -1.84 12.76 0.62
CA ARG A 110 -1.90 14.00 1.42
C ARG A 110 -2.13 15.23 0.53
N GLU A 111 -1.42 15.35 -0.59
CA GLU A 111 -1.54 16.45 -1.54
C GLU A 111 -2.92 16.49 -2.23
N ASN A 112 -3.50 15.31 -2.48
CA ASN A 112 -4.83 15.20 -3.09
C ASN A 112 -5.98 15.22 -2.07
N PHE A 113 -5.69 15.33 -0.77
CA PHE A 113 -6.69 15.46 0.27
C PHE A 113 -7.11 16.94 0.41
N LYS A 114 -8.31 17.27 -0.08
CA LYS A 114 -8.80 18.67 -0.15
C LYS A 114 -9.62 19.11 1.06
N LYS A 115 -9.83 18.22 2.04
CA LYS A 115 -10.55 18.57 3.27
C LYS A 115 -9.61 19.18 4.30
N GLU A 116 -10.17 19.90 5.24
CA GLU A 116 -9.45 20.46 6.37
C GLU A 116 -8.80 19.38 7.22
N VAL A 117 -7.63 19.69 7.75
CA VAL A 117 -6.87 18.78 8.63
C VAL A 117 -6.54 19.53 9.90
N VAL A 118 -7.05 19.03 11.02
CA VAL A 118 -6.73 19.55 12.35
C VAL A 118 -5.65 18.69 12.97
N ALA A 119 -4.54 19.31 13.36
CA ALA A 119 -3.44 18.65 14.06
C ALA A 119 -3.47 19.02 15.54
N ILE A 120 -3.37 18.03 16.42
CA ILE A 120 -3.35 18.20 17.88
C ILE A 120 -2.02 17.71 18.41
N THR A 121 -1.27 18.60 19.06
CA THR A 121 0.01 18.27 19.69
C THR A 121 -0.05 18.60 21.19
N GLY A 122 0.83 18.00 21.98
CA GLY A 122 0.93 18.24 23.42
C GLY A 122 1.46 17.00 24.15
N SER A 123 1.94 17.19 25.39
CA SER A 123 2.42 16.08 26.24
C SER A 123 1.26 15.21 26.73
N ASN A 124 0.13 15.81 27.15
CA ASN A 124 -1.05 15.14 27.69
C ASN A 124 -2.34 15.60 27.00
N GLY A 125 -3.42 14.82 27.13
CA GLY A 125 -4.76 15.20 26.72
C GLY A 125 -5.09 15.12 25.22
N LYS A 126 -4.14 14.76 24.35
CA LYS A 126 -4.33 14.69 22.89
C LYS A 126 -5.56 13.88 22.47
N THR A 127 -5.76 12.73 23.07
CA THR A 127 -6.90 11.84 22.76
C THR A 127 -8.22 12.49 23.15
N ILE A 128 -8.30 13.09 24.35
CA ILE A 128 -9.51 13.75 24.85
C ILE A 128 -9.87 14.93 23.96
N ILE A 129 -8.90 15.80 23.63
CA ILE A 129 -9.10 16.95 22.76
C ILE A 129 -9.57 16.50 21.36
N LYS A 130 -8.98 15.44 20.83
CA LYS A 130 -9.41 14.85 19.54
C LYS A 130 -10.89 14.46 19.58
N GLU A 131 -11.32 13.80 20.64
CA GLU A 131 -12.72 13.36 20.79
C GLU A 131 -13.68 14.55 20.91
N TRP A 132 -13.32 15.58 21.67
CA TRP A 132 -14.12 16.81 21.76
C TRP A 132 -14.23 17.54 20.42
N VAL A 133 -13.11 17.67 19.68
CA VAL A 133 -13.15 18.29 18.32
C VAL A 133 -14.08 17.49 17.39
N VAL A 134 -14.07 16.16 17.46
CA VAL A 134 -14.97 15.31 16.66
C VAL A 134 -16.43 15.53 17.05
N GLN A 135 -16.76 15.63 18.34
CA GLN A 135 -18.11 15.88 18.81
C GLN A 135 -18.63 17.25 18.33
N LEU A 136 -17.84 18.31 18.52
CA LEU A 136 -18.19 19.67 18.05
C LEU A 136 -18.40 19.71 16.53
N ALA A 137 -17.50 19.09 15.75
CA ALA A 137 -17.63 19.04 14.30
C ALA A 137 -18.83 18.22 13.80
N GLN A 138 -19.44 17.36 14.65
CA GLN A 138 -20.65 16.62 14.34
C GLN A 138 -21.91 17.43 14.65
N GLU A 139 -21.88 18.30 15.66
CA GLU A 139 -23.00 19.18 16.02
C GLU A 139 -23.24 20.26 14.96
N ASP A 140 -22.18 20.77 14.32
CA ASP A 140 -22.29 21.79 13.25
C ASP A 140 -22.87 21.22 11.93
N LYS A 141 -23.10 19.90 11.83
CA LYS A 141 -23.67 19.25 10.64
C LYS A 141 -25.17 18.93 10.75
N LYS A 142 -25.80 19.35 11.81
CA LYS A 142 -27.26 19.28 11.97
C LYS A 142 -27.89 20.63 11.61
#